data_3716b862ac87221f4e0e22904e4cbdf8
#
_entry.id   3716b862ac87221f4e0e22904e4cbdf8
#
_cell.length_a   1.000
_cell.length_b   1.000
_cell.length_c   1.000
_cell.angle_alpha   90.00
_cell.angle_beta   90.00
_cell.angle_gamma   90.00
#
_symmetry.space_group_name_H-M   'P 1'
#
loop_
_entity.id
_entity.type
_entity.pdbx_description
1 polymer ?
#
loop_
_entity_poly.entity_id
_entity_poly.type
_entity_poly.pdbx_seq_one_letter_code
_entity_poly.pdbx_strand_id
1 'polypeptide(L)'
;SIQHKITRTSGIYCMNTSKGWTGGVMGGVVFLNNGVDTPQQWVSPAVLTDKLTDLSNWPTGAKCEALRSFKQFMIAMDYTRGSGETNAGQVLPRLFKWSNSASFNSVPSTWDETDATQDAGEYELADTPGKILDGSELRDAFMIYKEDSVWGAQFIGPPFIFRFYKISETTGALGKRCMAEFPNGHFVFGVNDCYINDGQNLTSVLDQRNRREVFDNINVGNFNKCF
;
A
#
# COMPACT_ATOMS: atom_id res chain seq x y z
N SER A 1 -16.17 1.20 -27.59
CA SER A 1 -14.98 1.36 -26.72
C SER A 1 -14.04 0.19 -26.93
N ILE A 2 -12.80 0.46 -27.26
CA ILE A 2 -11.77 -0.56 -27.41
C ILE A 2 -11.35 -0.94 -25.97
N GLN A 3 -11.71 -2.14 -25.54
CA GLN A 3 -11.19 -2.66 -24.27
C GLN A 3 -9.76 -3.19 -24.50
N HIS A 4 -8.78 -2.53 -23.89
CA HIS A 4 -7.43 -3.04 -23.90
C HIS A 4 -7.26 -4.09 -22.80
N LYS A 5 -6.94 -5.31 -23.20
CA LYS A 5 -6.65 -6.38 -22.25
C LYS A 5 -5.16 -6.33 -21.90
N ILE A 6 -4.84 -5.79 -20.74
CA ILE A 6 -3.48 -5.81 -20.19
C ILE A 6 -3.20 -7.24 -19.73
N THR A 7 -2.25 -7.91 -20.38
CA THR A 7 -1.87 -9.28 -20.06
C THR A 7 -0.39 -9.37 -19.70
N ARG A 8 -0.05 -10.35 -18.88
CA ARG A 8 1.34 -10.67 -18.52
C ARG A 8 2.11 -11.20 -19.73
N THR A 9 3.43 -10.94 -19.77
CA THR A 9 4.32 -11.40 -20.85
C THR A 9 4.40 -12.93 -20.90
N SER A 10 4.38 -13.60 -19.73
CA SER A 10 4.40 -15.06 -19.60
C SER A 10 3.63 -15.52 -18.37
N GLY A 11 3.04 -16.70 -18.44
CA GLY A 11 2.29 -17.31 -17.35
C GLY A 11 0.89 -16.69 -17.13
N ILE A 12 0.24 -17.12 -16.06
CA ILE A 12 -1.05 -16.63 -15.59
C ILE A 12 -0.87 -16.01 -14.19
N TYR A 13 -1.74 -15.07 -13.85
CA TYR A 13 -1.74 -14.54 -12.48
C TYR A 13 -2.35 -15.55 -11.51
N CYS A 14 -1.74 -15.65 -10.33
CA CYS A 14 -2.35 -16.37 -9.23
C CYS A 14 -3.57 -15.59 -8.74
N MET A 15 -4.76 -16.16 -8.93
CA MET A 15 -6.01 -15.57 -8.45
C MET A 15 -6.21 -15.95 -6.99
N ASN A 16 -5.97 -15.02 -6.09
CA ASN A 16 -6.42 -15.15 -4.71
C ASN A 16 -7.57 -14.16 -4.48
N THR A 17 -8.78 -14.69 -4.38
CA THR A 17 -10.00 -13.88 -4.24
C THR A 17 -10.05 -13.06 -2.95
N SER A 18 -9.22 -13.40 -1.96
CA SER A 18 -9.15 -12.68 -0.68
C SER A 18 -8.15 -11.53 -0.69
N LYS A 19 -7.18 -11.49 -1.62
CA LYS A 19 -6.09 -10.51 -1.58
C LYS A 19 -6.33 -9.26 -2.42
N GLY A 20 -7.13 -9.31 -3.46
CA GLY A 20 -7.39 -8.17 -4.34
C GLY A 20 -6.13 -7.50 -4.92
N TRP A 21 -6.32 -6.65 -5.94
CA TRP A 21 -5.23 -5.92 -6.57
C TRP A 21 -4.97 -4.57 -5.88
N THR A 22 -3.70 -4.21 -5.76
CA THR A 22 -3.23 -2.87 -5.40
C THR A 22 -2.30 -2.36 -6.49
N GLY A 23 -1.95 -1.09 -6.47
CA GLY A 23 -1.06 -0.51 -7.48
C GLY A 23 -1.28 0.98 -7.61
N GLY A 24 -0.74 1.54 -8.68
CA GLY A 24 -0.85 2.96 -8.97
C GLY A 24 -0.04 3.37 -10.18
N VAL A 25 0.19 4.66 -10.28
CA VAL A 25 1.05 5.26 -11.28
C VAL A 25 2.11 6.08 -10.57
N MET A 26 3.36 5.86 -10.94
CA MET A 26 4.48 6.65 -10.42
C MET A 26 5.30 7.15 -11.60
N GLY A 27 5.37 8.47 -11.76
CA GLY A 27 6.18 9.09 -12.83
C GLY A 27 5.87 8.59 -14.24
N GLY A 28 4.63 8.18 -14.53
CA GLY A 28 4.23 7.64 -15.85
C GLY A 28 4.33 6.13 -15.98
N VAL A 29 4.90 5.43 -15.00
CA VAL A 29 4.93 3.96 -14.95
C VAL A 29 3.71 3.45 -14.17
N VAL A 30 2.93 2.58 -14.80
CA VAL A 30 1.85 1.85 -14.12
C VAL A 30 2.45 0.62 -13.45
N PHE A 31 2.04 0.35 -12.20
CA PHE A 31 2.43 -0.87 -11.49
C PHE A 31 1.22 -1.50 -10.81
N LEU A 32 1.23 -2.82 -10.73
CA LEU A 32 0.14 -3.62 -10.16
C LEU A 32 0.70 -4.73 -9.28
N ASN A 33 0.01 -5.00 -8.18
CA ASN A 33 0.36 -6.04 -7.23
C ASN A 33 -0.90 -6.81 -6.80
N ASN A 34 -0.82 -8.14 -6.75
CA ASN A 34 -1.90 -9.02 -6.29
C ASN A 34 -1.60 -9.69 -4.94
N GLY A 35 -0.45 -9.39 -4.32
CA GLY A 35 -0.03 -9.96 -3.04
C GLY A 35 0.44 -11.42 -3.10
N VAL A 36 0.54 -12.02 -4.27
CA VAL A 36 0.92 -13.43 -4.46
C VAL A 36 2.08 -13.57 -5.43
N ASP A 37 1.96 -12.98 -6.62
CA ASP A 37 2.99 -12.94 -7.65
C ASP A 37 3.96 -11.78 -7.43
N THR A 38 5.07 -11.77 -8.16
CA THR A 38 5.92 -10.60 -8.29
C THR A 38 5.09 -9.41 -8.80
N PRO A 39 5.20 -8.23 -8.20
CA PRO A 39 4.55 -7.04 -8.72
C PRO A 39 4.87 -6.80 -10.19
N GLN A 40 3.94 -6.23 -10.92
CA GLN A 40 4.03 -6.02 -12.35
C GLN A 40 4.18 -4.54 -12.67
N GLN A 41 4.88 -4.24 -13.76
CA GLN A 41 5.06 -2.88 -14.30
C GLN A 41 4.63 -2.79 -15.74
N TRP A 42 4.23 -1.59 -16.14
CA TRP A 42 4.02 -1.19 -17.53
C TRP A 42 4.73 0.15 -17.75
N VAL A 43 5.93 0.08 -18.28
CA VAL A 43 6.82 1.26 -18.39
C VAL A 43 6.45 2.15 -19.57
N SER A 44 5.80 1.60 -20.59
CA SER A 44 5.50 2.31 -21.84
C SER A 44 4.01 2.30 -22.15
N PRO A 45 3.16 3.01 -21.37
CA PRO A 45 1.71 3.01 -21.56
C PRO A 45 1.25 3.59 -22.91
N ALA A 46 2.12 4.24 -23.64
CA ALA A 46 1.82 4.76 -24.98
C ALA A 46 1.79 3.67 -26.06
N VAL A 47 2.40 2.49 -25.82
CA VAL A 47 2.42 1.37 -26.75
C VAL A 47 1.40 0.35 -26.32
N LEU A 48 0.22 0.37 -26.94
CA LEU A 48 -0.94 -0.44 -26.57
C LEU A 48 -0.75 -1.96 -26.73
N THR A 49 0.32 -2.38 -27.38
CA THR A 49 0.70 -3.79 -27.54
C THR A 49 1.60 -4.32 -26.44
N ASP A 50 2.13 -3.44 -25.59
CA ASP A 50 3.01 -3.84 -24.50
C ASP A 50 2.21 -4.62 -23.44
N LYS A 51 2.89 -5.62 -22.91
CA LYS A 51 2.35 -6.45 -21.82
C LYS A 51 2.99 -6.04 -20.51
N LEU A 52 2.29 -6.36 -19.42
CA LEU A 52 2.87 -6.25 -18.09
C LEU A 52 4.08 -7.18 -17.97
N THR A 53 5.14 -6.65 -17.41
CA THR A 53 6.37 -7.37 -17.05
C THR A 53 6.56 -7.37 -15.53
N ASP A 54 7.33 -8.30 -15.02
CA ASP A 54 7.70 -8.28 -13.60
C ASP A 54 8.40 -6.97 -13.27
N LEU A 55 8.09 -6.42 -12.10
CA LEU A 55 8.69 -5.16 -11.64
C LEU A 55 10.21 -5.31 -11.55
N SER A 56 10.93 -4.50 -12.32
CA SER A 56 12.39 -4.54 -12.35
C SER A 56 12.96 -4.18 -10.99
N ASN A 57 14.07 -4.83 -10.64
CA ASN A 57 14.78 -4.63 -9.36
C ASN A 57 13.97 -4.96 -8.10
N TRP A 58 12.77 -5.57 -8.24
CA TRP A 58 12.06 -6.12 -7.10
C TRP A 58 12.84 -7.29 -6.51
N PRO A 59 12.99 -7.38 -5.18
CA PRO A 59 13.73 -8.49 -4.55
C PRO A 59 13.14 -9.83 -4.92
N THR A 60 14.00 -10.76 -5.36
CA THR A 60 13.57 -12.05 -5.89
C THR A 60 12.78 -12.85 -4.86
N GLY A 61 11.55 -13.24 -5.21
CA GLY A 61 10.67 -14.00 -4.34
C GLY A 61 10.02 -13.18 -3.21
N ALA A 62 10.31 -11.90 -3.09
CA ALA A 62 9.64 -11.02 -2.13
C ALA A 62 8.17 -10.80 -2.52
N LYS A 63 7.34 -10.52 -1.52
CA LYS A 63 5.90 -10.24 -1.68
C LYS A 63 5.48 -9.10 -0.75
N CYS A 64 4.42 -8.40 -1.12
CA CYS A 64 3.77 -7.45 -0.24
C CYS A 64 2.25 -7.52 -0.41
N GLU A 65 1.51 -7.23 0.65
CA GLU A 65 0.05 -7.21 0.58
C GLU A 65 -0.48 -5.98 -0.14
N ALA A 66 0.16 -4.83 0.03
CA ALA A 66 -0.18 -3.60 -0.67
C ALA A 66 1.06 -2.93 -1.24
N LEU A 67 0.94 -2.45 -2.48
CA LEU A 67 1.94 -1.66 -3.18
C LEU A 67 1.30 -0.35 -3.64
N ARG A 68 1.90 0.77 -3.27
CA ARG A 68 1.41 2.11 -3.57
C ARG A 68 2.55 3.01 -4.05
N SER A 69 2.22 4.16 -4.60
CA SER A 69 3.19 5.22 -4.88
C SER A 69 3.00 6.39 -3.93
N PHE A 70 4.09 7.03 -3.60
CA PHE A 70 4.09 8.31 -2.92
C PHE A 70 5.28 9.14 -3.40
N LYS A 71 5.00 10.29 -3.98
CA LYS A 71 6.02 11.14 -4.63
C LYS A 71 6.84 10.33 -5.65
N GLN A 72 8.13 10.17 -5.43
CA GLN A 72 9.07 9.48 -6.32
C GLN A 72 9.41 8.06 -5.84
N PHE A 73 8.67 7.54 -4.86
CA PHE A 73 8.93 6.24 -4.24
C PHE A 73 7.78 5.27 -4.50
N MET A 74 8.10 4.01 -4.66
CA MET A 74 7.14 2.92 -4.49
C MET A 74 7.20 2.43 -3.04
N ILE A 75 6.04 2.15 -2.47
CA ILE A 75 5.88 1.76 -1.08
C ILE A 75 5.24 0.39 -1.01
N ALA A 76 5.95 -0.55 -0.39
CA ALA A 76 5.48 -1.90 -0.11
C ALA A 76 5.12 -2.03 1.38
N MET A 77 3.96 -2.59 1.64
CA MET A 77 3.40 -2.74 2.99
C MET A 77 2.97 -4.18 3.25
N ASP A 78 3.11 -4.64 4.51
CA ASP A 78 2.91 -6.04 4.90
C ASP A 78 3.77 -6.94 4.00
N TYR A 79 5.07 -6.91 4.28
CA TYR A 79 6.12 -7.41 3.40
C TYR A 79 6.60 -8.79 3.82
N THR A 80 6.86 -9.64 2.84
CA THR A 80 7.55 -10.92 3.03
C THR A 80 8.89 -10.87 2.31
N ARG A 81 9.97 -11.10 3.02
CA ARG A 81 11.34 -11.03 2.49
C ARG A 81 11.58 -12.06 1.41
N GLY A 82 12.26 -11.62 0.36
CA GLY A 82 12.67 -12.47 -0.76
C GLY A 82 13.87 -13.35 -0.45
N SER A 83 14.19 -14.25 -1.38
CA SER A 83 15.26 -15.22 -1.22
C SER A 83 16.67 -14.63 -1.17
N GLY A 84 16.86 -13.41 -1.68
CA GLY A 84 18.14 -12.70 -1.67
C GLY A 84 18.32 -11.72 -0.50
N GLU A 85 17.30 -11.58 0.35
CA GLU A 85 17.33 -10.67 1.49
C GLU A 85 17.73 -11.39 2.78
N THR A 86 18.25 -10.63 3.77
CA THR A 86 18.48 -11.16 5.11
C THR A 86 17.18 -11.67 5.73
N ASN A 87 17.19 -12.85 6.33
CA ASN A 87 16.02 -13.54 6.87
C ASN A 87 14.96 -13.85 5.79
N ALA A 88 15.38 -14.41 4.67
CA ALA A 88 14.52 -14.83 3.57
C ALA A 88 13.27 -15.61 4.05
N GLY A 89 12.11 -15.24 3.51
CA GLY A 89 10.83 -15.85 3.88
C GLY A 89 10.19 -15.30 5.15
N GLN A 90 10.84 -14.38 5.88
CA GLN A 90 10.24 -13.73 7.05
C GLN A 90 9.06 -12.87 6.62
N VAL A 91 7.92 -13.05 7.29
CA VAL A 91 6.72 -12.23 7.12
C VAL A 91 6.76 -11.07 8.12
N LEU A 92 6.66 -9.87 7.60
CA LEU A 92 6.77 -8.61 8.36
C LEU A 92 5.48 -7.79 8.17
N PRO A 93 4.39 -8.11 8.89
CA PRO A 93 3.08 -7.51 8.65
C PRO A 93 2.98 -6.03 9.03
N ARG A 94 3.98 -5.52 9.76
CA ARG A 94 4.05 -4.11 10.20
C ARG A 94 5.14 -3.33 9.49
N LEU A 95 5.77 -3.92 8.46
CA LEU A 95 6.83 -3.28 7.71
C LEU A 95 6.27 -2.34 6.65
N PHE A 96 6.78 -1.13 6.65
CA PHE A 96 6.67 -0.13 5.61
C PHE A 96 8.04 -0.03 4.93
N LYS A 97 8.14 -0.54 3.70
CA LYS A 97 9.38 -0.54 2.91
C LYS A 97 9.21 0.37 1.71
N TRP A 98 10.20 1.20 1.43
CA TRP A 98 10.20 2.07 0.27
C TRP A 98 11.39 1.81 -0.63
N SER A 99 11.18 2.04 -1.91
CA SER A 99 12.20 1.90 -2.95
C SER A 99 13.18 3.08 -2.92
N ASN A 100 14.25 2.99 -3.71
CA ASN A 100 14.99 4.18 -4.12
C ASN A 100 14.08 5.14 -4.91
N SER A 101 14.42 6.42 -4.91
CA SER A 101 13.70 7.42 -5.71
C SER A 101 13.86 7.13 -7.21
N ALA A 102 12.80 7.35 -7.98
CA ALA A 102 12.79 7.10 -9.40
C ALA A 102 12.43 8.38 -10.19
N SER A 103 13.10 8.58 -11.32
CA SER A 103 12.81 9.65 -12.24
C SER A 103 11.55 9.36 -13.07
N PHE A 104 11.04 10.37 -13.76
CA PHE A 104 9.91 10.21 -14.67
C PHE A 104 10.18 9.13 -15.73
N ASN A 105 9.18 8.31 -16.02
CA ASN A 105 9.24 7.15 -16.93
C ASN A 105 10.29 6.08 -16.54
N SER A 106 10.70 6.02 -15.29
CA SER A 106 11.60 4.98 -14.81
C SER A 106 11.02 4.26 -13.58
N VAL A 107 11.55 3.07 -13.33
CA VAL A 107 11.28 2.30 -12.12
C VAL A 107 12.41 2.48 -11.11
N PRO A 108 12.19 2.24 -9.83
CA PRO A 108 13.24 2.31 -8.83
C PRO A 108 14.44 1.41 -9.16
N SER A 109 15.64 1.92 -8.95
CA SER A 109 16.88 1.19 -9.21
C SER A 109 17.13 0.07 -8.19
N THR A 110 16.64 0.22 -6.96
CA THR A 110 16.85 -0.74 -5.87
C THR A 110 15.78 -0.63 -4.78
N TRP A 111 15.70 -1.71 -3.99
CA TRP A 111 14.91 -1.84 -2.77
C TRP A 111 15.80 -2.21 -1.57
N ASP A 112 17.12 -2.12 -1.75
CA ASP A 112 18.11 -2.48 -0.74
C ASP A 112 18.24 -1.38 0.31
N GLU A 113 17.72 -1.63 1.49
CA GLU A 113 17.77 -0.74 2.65
C GLU A 113 19.15 -0.69 3.30
N THR A 114 20.07 -1.59 2.94
CA THR A 114 21.42 -1.65 3.52
C THR A 114 22.42 -0.75 2.80
N ASP A 115 22.09 -0.28 1.60
CA ASP A 115 22.93 0.63 0.83
C ASP A 115 22.67 2.09 1.25
N ALA A 116 23.50 2.61 2.15
CA ALA A 116 23.39 3.98 2.64
C ALA A 116 23.63 5.08 1.58
N THR A 117 24.00 4.71 0.35
CA THR A 117 24.16 5.65 -0.78
C THR A 117 22.86 5.85 -1.55
N GLN A 118 21.83 5.06 -1.27
CA GLN A 118 20.52 5.07 -1.90
C GLN A 118 19.46 5.58 -0.93
N ASP A 119 18.33 6.02 -1.47
CA ASP A 119 17.20 6.49 -0.67
C ASP A 119 16.29 5.34 -0.18
N ALA A 120 16.53 4.11 -0.66
CA ALA A 120 15.73 2.95 -0.28
C ALA A 120 15.85 2.66 1.22
N GLY A 121 14.76 2.22 1.83
CA GLY A 121 14.76 1.93 3.26
C GLY A 121 13.51 1.22 3.73
N GLU A 122 13.47 0.99 5.03
CA GLU A 122 12.34 0.35 5.67
C GLU A 122 12.15 0.83 7.11
N TYR A 123 10.93 0.74 7.58
CA TYR A 123 10.59 1.05 8.97
C TYR A 123 9.47 0.13 9.47
N GLU A 124 9.68 -0.54 10.58
CA GLU A 124 8.66 -1.37 11.21
C GLU A 124 7.82 -0.53 12.18
N LEU A 125 6.51 -0.45 11.94
CA LEU A 125 5.55 0.23 12.81
C LEU A 125 5.19 -0.67 14.00
N ALA A 126 6.19 -0.98 14.84
CA ALA A 126 6.10 -1.99 15.90
C ALA A 126 5.33 -1.54 17.14
N ASP A 127 5.18 -0.24 17.34
CA ASP A 127 4.50 0.33 18.53
C ASP A 127 3.03 -0.11 18.68
N THR A 128 2.38 -0.50 17.58
CA THR A 128 1.02 -1.02 17.56
C THR A 128 1.01 -2.42 16.93
N PRO A 129 0.27 -3.39 17.51
CA PRO A 129 0.40 -4.81 17.13
C PRO A 129 -0.23 -5.16 15.79
N GLY A 130 -1.27 -4.44 15.35
CA GLY A 130 -2.01 -4.74 14.13
C GLY A 130 -1.14 -4.67 12.87
N LYS A 131 -1.45 -5.49 11.87
CA LYS A 131 -0.77 -5.44 10.57
C LYS A 131 -1.18 -4.22 9.76
N ILE A 132 -0.34 -3.83 8.81
CA ILE A 132 -0.68 -2.81 7.83
C ILE A 132 -1.64 -3.41 6.80
N LEU A 133 -2.72 -2.70 6.52
CA LEU A 133 -3.73 -3.13 5.55
C LEU A 133 -3.55 -2.45 4.20
N ASP A 134 -3.41 -1.13 4.22
CA ASP A 134 -3.26 -0.32 3.01
C ASP A 134 -2.79 1.09 3.39
N GLY A 135 -2.59 1.94 2.40
CA GLY A 135 -2.27 3.34 2.60
C GLY A 135 -2.46 4.16 1.34
N SER A 136 -2.54 5.46 1.50
CA SER A 136 -2.60 6.40 0.40
C SER A 136 -2.10 7.79 0.77
N GLU A 137 -1.79 8.58 -0.24
CA GLU A 137 -1.35 9.95 -0.08
C GLU A 137 -2.50 10.85 0.41
N LEU A 138 -2.21 11.69 1.38
CA LEU A 138 -3.07 12.78 1.81
C LEU A 138 -2.24 14.04 1.98
N ARG A 139 -2.38 15.00 1.07
CA ARG A 139 -1.58 16.23 1.01
C ARG A 139 -0.08 15.88 0.88
N ASP A 140 0.72 16.24 1.88
CA ASP A 140 2.18 16.05 1.88
C ASP A 140 2.66 14.81 2.64
N ALA A 141 1.74 13.98 3.10
CA ALA A 141 2.05 12.78 3.85
C ALA A 141 1.35 11.56 3.26
N PHE A 142 1.91 10.39 3.54
CA PHE A 142 1.31 9.11 3.20
C PHE A 142 0.63 8.54 4.45
N MET A 143 -0.68 8.33 4.38
CA MET A 143 -1.46 7.76 5.48
C MET A 143 -1.38 6.24 5.43
N ILE A 144 -1.07 5.62 6.55
CA ILE A 144 -0.92 4.17 6.70
C ILE A 144 -2.02 3.68 7.63
N TYR A 145 -2.84 2.77 7.12
CA TYR A 145 -3.95 2.17 7.85
C TYR A 145 -3.59 0.76 8.29
N LYS A 146 -3.60 0.55 9.61
CA LYS A 146 -3.42 -0.75 10.25
C LYS A 146 -4.77 -1.26 10.76
N GLU A 147 -4.82 -2.49 11.25
CA GLU A 147 -6.03 -3.07 11.86
C GLU A 147 -6.46 -2.32 13.13
N ASP A 148 -5.52 -1.74 13.85
CA ASP A 148 -5.71 -1.15 15.17
C ASP A 148 -5.36 0.34 15.27
N SER A 149 -4.70 0.90 14.26
CA SER A 149 -4.09 2.22 14.35
C SER A 149 -3.99 2.92 12.99
N VAL A 150 -3.78 4.23 13.03
CA VAL A 150 -3.52 5.06 11.85
C VAL A 150 -2.23 5.84 12.07
N TRP A 151 -1.37 5.80 11.05
CA TRP A 151 -0.08 6.48 11.04
C TRP A 151 0.05 7.39 9.84
N GLY A 152 0.98 8.34 9.93
CA GLY A 152 1.43 9.16 8.83
C GLY A 152 2.92 8.98 8.58
N ALA A 153 3.31 8.93 7.31
CA ALA A 153 4.70 9.01 6.86
C ALA A 153 4.88 10.31 6.08
N GLN A 154 5.61 11.26 6.66
CA GLN A 154 5.91 12.54 6.03
C GLN A 154 7.27 12.47 5.36
N PHE A 155 7.33 12.86 4.09
CA PHE A 155 8.60 13.00 3.39
C PHE A 155 9.39 14.19 3.94
N ILE A 156 10.62 13.94 4.39
CA ILE A 156 11.52 14.97 4.95
C ILE A 156 12.84 15.06 4.18
N GLY A 157 13.08 14.13 3.27
CA GLY A 157 14.32 14.06 2.49
C GLY A 157 15.50 13.45 3.23
N PRO A 158 16.63 13.27 2.51
CA PRO A 158 17.84 12.68 3.09
C PRO A 158 18.33 13.41 4.35
N PRO A 159 18.93 12.70 5.32
CA PRO A 159 19.26 11.27 5.28
C PRO A 159 18.15 10.33 5.73
N PHE A 160 17.03 10.82 6.25
CA PHE A 160 16.01 9.98 6.88
C PHE A 160 14.79 9.70 5.99
N ILE A 161 14.71 10.23 4.80
CA ILE A 161 13.65 10.09 3.79
C ILE A 161 12.24 10.32 4.35
N PHE A 162 11.78 9.52 5.31
CA PHE A 162 10.45 9.63 5.93
C PHE A 162 10.54 9.82 7.45
N ARG A 163 9.61 10.64 7.97
CA ARG A 163 9.31 10.77 9.39
C ARG A 163 7.95 10.13 9.66
N PHE A 164 7.91 9.18 10.58
CA PHE A 164 6.68 8.50 10.96
C PHE A 164 6.07 9.14 12.22
N TYR A 165 4.75 9.23 12.25
CA TYR A 165 3.99 9.72 13.40
C TYR A 165 2.66 8.99 13.51
N LYS A 166 2.15 8.86 14.73
CA LYS A 166 0.85 8.24 15.01
C LYS A 166 -0.25 9.29 14.98
N ILE A 167 -1.38 8.95 14.35
CA ILE A 167 -2.61 9.75 14.37
C ILE A 167 -3.58 9.14 15.38
N SER A 168 -3.68 7.79 15.39
CA SER A 168 -4.50 7.05 16.35
C SER A 168 -3.82 5.73 16.71
N GLU A 169 -3.96 5.33 17.99
CA GLU A 169 -3.46 4.05 18.52
C GLU A 169 -4.58 3.04 18.75
N THR A 170 -5.82 3.43 18.60
CA THR A 170 -6.99 2.62 18.97
C THR A 170 -8.02 2.49 17.86
N THR A 171 -7.82 3.17 16.75
CA THR A 171 -8.75 3.19 15.62
C THR A 171 -7.99 2.89 14.34
N GLY A 172 -8.29 1.79 13.71
CA GLY A 172 -7.71 1.35 12.45
C GLY A 172 -8.77 1.15 11.38
N ALA A 173 -8.40 0.55 10.27
CA ALA A 173 -9.31 0.20 9.18
C ALA A 173 -9.82 -1.24 9.34
N LEU A 174 -10.99 -1.51 8.75
CA LEU A 174 -11.61 -2.83 8.81
C LEU A 174 -10.90 -3.84 7.89
N GLY A 175 -10.37 -3.38 6.78
CA GLY A 175 -9.72 -4.23 5.79
C GLY A 175 -9.03 -3.43 4.71
N LYS A 176 -8.38 -4.13 3.81
CA LYS A 176 -7.80 -3.55 2.61
C LYS A 176 -8.91 -2.90 1.77
N ARG A 177 -8.64 -1.74 1.19
CA ARG A 177 -9.60 -0.95 0.40
C ARG A 177 -10.79 -0.36 1.18
N CYS A 178 -10.81 -0.46 2.49
CA CYS A 178 -11.80 0.20 3.34
C CYS A 178 -11.52 1.70 3.51
N MET A 179 -10.88 2.32 2.51
CA MET A 179 -10.54 3.73 2.49
C MET A 179 -10.88 4.32 1.12
N ALA A 180 -11.52 5.49 1.12
CA ALA A 180 -11.83 6.26 -0.07
C ALA A 180 -11.26 7.68 0.07
N GLU A 181 -10.55 8.11 -0.97
CA GLU A 181 -9.92 9.42 -1.03
C GLU A 181 -10.92 10.50 -1.48
N PHE A 182 -10.83 11.67 -0.87
CA PHE A 182 -11.51 12.87 -1.33
C PHE A 182 -10.61 14.11 -1.08
N PRO A 183 -10.88 15.28 -1.66
CA PRO A 183 -9.91 16.39 -1.72
C PRO A 183 -9.28 16.84 -0.40
N ASN A 184 -9.96 16.65 0.73
CA ASN A 184 -9.49 17.13 2.02
C ASN A 184 -9.28 16.04 3.07
N GLY A 185 -9.41 14.77 2.71
CA GLY A 185 -9.29 13.69 3.68
C GLY A 185 -9.53 12.30 3.08
N HIS A 186 -9.44 11.31 3.93
CA HIS A 186 -9.84 9.95 3.61
C HIS A 186 -11.08 9.56 4.42
N PHE A 187 -12.12 9.08 3.75
CA PHE A 187 -13.18 8.35 4.42
C PHE A 187 -12.70 6.93 4.68
N VAL A 188 -12.79 6.48 5.91
CA VAL A 188 -12.29 5.17 6.32
C VAL A 188 -13.39 4.38 7.01
N PHE A 189 -13.58 3.16 6.56
CA PHE A 189 -14.43 2.19 7.22
C PHE A 189 -13.59 1.42 8.25
N GLY A 190 -13.73 1.79 9.51
CA GLY A 190 -13.02 1.16 10.63
C GLY A 190 -13.76 -0.04 11.20
N VAL A 191 -13.21 -0.66 12.24
CA VAL A 191 -13.75 -1.88 12.85
C VAL A 191 -15.09 -1.64 13.54
N ASN A 192 -15.27 -0.48 14.18
CA ASN A 192 -16.48 -0.16 14.95
C ASN A 192 -17.03 1.23 14.62
N ASP A 193 -16.47 1.91 13.65
CA ASP A 193 -16.87 3.26 13.27
C ASP A 193 -16.47 3.58 11.83
N CYS A 194 -17.16 4.53 11.22
CA CYS A 194 -16.69 5.19 10.00
C CYS A 194 -16.17 6.56 10.38
N TYR A 195 -15.02 6.93 9.85
CA TYR A 195 -14.41 8.20 10.19
C TYR A 195 -13.75 8.88 9.00
N ILE A 196 -13.55 10.16 9.15
CA ILE A 196 -12.76 10.98 8.23
C ILE A 196 -11.40 11.23 8.87
N ASN A 197 -10.35 10.92 8.12
CA ASN A 197 -8.98 11.25 8.45
C ASN A 197 -8.58 12.50 7.65
N ASP A 198 -8.25 13.60 8.34
CA ASP A 198 -7.79 14.84 7.72
C ASP A 198 -6.26 14.97 7.67
N GLY A 199 -5.54 13.92 8.07
CA GLY A 199 -4.09 13.87 8.15
C GLY A 199 -3.51 14.17 9.53
N GLN A 200 -4.33 14.66 10.46
CA GLN A 200 -3.97 14.97 11.85
C GLN A 200 -4.95 14.39 12.86
N ASN A 201 -6.23 14.37 12.49
CA ASN A 201 -7.32 13.96 13.37
C ASN A 201 -8.22 12.95 12.68
N LEU A 202 -8.87 12.12 13.49
CA LEU A 202 -9.94 11.23 13.07
C LEU A 202 -11.28 11.76 13.59
N THR A 203 -12.20 12.03 12.69
CA THR A 203 -13.54 12.52 13.05
C THR A 203 -14.57 11.46 12.69
N SER A 204 -15.28 10.94 13.70
CA SER A 204 -16.40 10.03 13.49
C SER A 204 -17.50 10.68 12.66
N VAL A 205 -18.06 9.93 11.71
CA VAL A 205 -19.14 10.40 10.85
C VAL A 205 -20.49 9.72 11.17
N LEU A 206 -20.49 8.72 12.02
CA LEU A 206 -21.70 8.00 12.42
C LEU A 206 -22.16 8.43 13.81
N ASP A 207 -23.44 8.74 13.96
CA ASP A 207 -24.06 8.82 15.26
C ASP A 207 -24.23 7.40 15.88
N GLN A 208 -24.56 7.34 17.18
CA GLN A 208 -24.65 6.07 17.90
C GLN A 208 -25.70 5.11 17.32
N ARG A 209 -26.79 5.64 16.77
CA ARG A 209 -27.89 4.82 16.20
C ARG A 209 -27.45 4.23 14.86
N ASN A 210 -26.93 5.06 13.98
CA ASN A 210 -26.45 4.62 12.66
C ASN A 210 -25.26 3.67 12.79
N ARG A 211 -24.40 3.88 13.77
CA ARG A 211 -23.27 2.98 14.06
C ARG A 211 -23.77 1.57 14.39
N ARG A 212 -24.76 1.41 15.26
CA ARG A 212 -25.34 0.11 15.56
C ARG A 212 -25.97 -0.52 14.33
N GLU A 213 -26.78 0.23 13.60
CA GLU A 213 -27.45 -0.29 12.39
C GLU A 213 -26.43 -0.82 11.36
N VAL A 214 -25.33 -0.12 11.16
CA VAL A 214 -24.27 -0.52 10.23
C VAL A 214 -23.53 -1.74 10.75
N PHE A 215 -23.00 -1.70 11.97
CA PHE A 215 -22.05 -2.71 12.45
C PHE A 215 -22.71 -3.98 12.98
N ASP A 216 -23.96 -3.92 13.46
CA ASP A 216 -24.72 -5.11 13.84
C ASP A 216 -25.17 -5.95 12.63
N ASN A 217 -25.30 -5.32 11.45
CA ASN A 217 -25.75 -5.97 10.22
C ASN A 217 -24.60 -6.32 9.25
N ILE A 218 -23.38 -5.95 9.55
CA ILE A 218 -22.22 -6.23 8.68
C ILE A 218 -21.89 -7.72 8.67
N ASN A 219 -21.69 -8.26 7.47
CA ASN A 219 -21.20 -9.62 7.30
C ASN A 219 -19.68 -9.67 7.44
N VAL A 220 -19.19 -9.86 8.65
CA VAL A 220 -17.75 -9.91 9.00
C VAL A 220 -16.98 -10.95 8.16
N GLY A 221 -17.60 -12.04 7.77
CA GLY A 221 -16.95 -13.10 6.99
C GLY A 221 -16.66 -12.76 5.53
N ASN A 222 -17.16 -11.62 5.03
CA ASN A 222 -17.03 -11.20 3.63
C ASN A 222 -16.37 -9.81 3.46
N PHE A 223 -15.67 -9.30 4.44
CA PHE A 223 -15.03 -7.98 4.35
C PHE A 223 -14.04 -7.80 3.19
N ASN A 224 -13.32 -8.86 2.86
CA ASN A 224 -12.41 -8.87 1.73
C ASN A 224 -13.11 -8.75 0.36
N LYS A 225 -14.44 -8.74 0.34
CA LYS A 225 -15.25 -8.49 -0.86
C LYS A 225 -15.91 -7.11 -0.87
N CYS A 226 -15.74 -6.32 0.20
CA CYS A 226 -16.16 -4.93 0.24
C CYS A 226 -15.16 -4.08 -0.57
N PHE A 227 -15.69 -3.22 -1.46
CA PHE A 227 -14.93 -2.32 -2.33
C PHE A 227 -15.79 -1.12 -2.73
#